data_f258db99d98fb3cf2ac4627187b64ad4
#
_entry.id   f258db99d98fb3cf2ac4627187b64ad4
#
_cell.length_a   1.000
_cell.length_b   1.000
_cell.length_c   1.000
_cell.angle_alpha   90.00
_cell.angle_beta   90.00
_cell.angle_gamma   90.00
#
_symmetry.space_group_name_H-M   'P 1'
#
loop_
_entity.id
_entity.type
_entity.pdbx_description
1 polymer ?
#
loop_
_entity_poly.entity_id
_entity_poly.type
_entity_poly.pdbx_seq_one_letter_code
_entity_poly.pdbx_strand_id
1 'polypeptide(L)'
;MIATKRSKIIPVEGLAGPEHAQILARGGQQGDIDSLTVTAVQGVAALLKFAPEIDRLNLACNRPNPFLSSAYLRCYALRSEYFQPGRGERIFLIRQGGRLIGCAPMRRSANDFAMLVGPLARLGVRLQCLAPLDTDRPGILAAPEDEERVAAALLKHLCEHERGWGMLEFVGQRPGTALHAAVHAAANRQFRARDYPAEPYTEIAVVWSSLGAYFQSLTKKMRSNVSRQARRLFAAGEVELIFAEGAAAVTAWFDVYCDLDRRSWKCGTYASIGRNPRRVRFYREIVAGGAGLDPEFVGVMLNGVLIAGLLIGSNASASPDNHGAWCLEMAYDQSLANLGPGQLLLLLAVGMAIEKSHRHLNFMQNFAYYKHRWAAEPIHVVNVQLIRCLSLHNASAYLGVAKRKLRGWRRQRAGRSRNADPTPTAANREHAAALTAAALAYDGPGVRRLGRTACRVHLPFDID
;
A
#
# COMPACT_ATOMS: atom_id res chain seq x y z
N MET A 1 4.38 12.57 36.21
CA MET A 1 5.56 13.12 35.50
C MET A 1 6.16 12.00 34.66
N ILE A 2 5.86 11.96 33.36
CA ILE A 2 6.45 11.01 32.41
C ILE A 2 7.20 11.87 31.39
N ALA A 3 8.51 11.78 31.47
CA ALA A 3 9.42 12.52 30.60
C ALA A 3 9.29 12.01 29.15
N THR A 4 8.86 12.85 28.26
CA THR A 4 8.87 12.64 26.81
C THR A 4 10.30 12.72 26.31
N LYS A 5 10.92 11.57 26.03
CA LYS A 5 12.15 11.52 25.23
C LYS A 5 11.86 12.05 23.82
N ARG A 6 12.35 13.23 23.53
CA ARG A 6 12.44 13.76 22.17
C ARG A 6 13.37 12.83 21.37
N SER A 7 12.85 12.17 20.35
CA SER A 7 13.68 11.51 19.34
C SER A 7 14.44 12.59 18.58
N LYS A 8 15.76 12.55 18.66
CA LYS A 8 16.66 13.35 17.84
C LYS A 8 16.43 12.96 16.40
N ILE A 9 15.97 13.91 15.59
CA ILE A 9 16.06 13.83 14.14
C ILE A 9 17.55 13.95 13.82
N ILE A 10 18.15 12.87 13.37
CA ILE A 10 19.51 12.86 12.83
C ILE A 10 19.42 13.53 11.44
N PRO A 11 20.17 14.61 11.19
CA PRO A 11 20.25 15.15 9.84
C PRO A 11 20.89 14.10 8.93
N VAL A 12 20.24 13.77 7.84
CA VAL A 12 20.83 12.95 6.77
C VAL A 12 21.71 13.89 5.93
N GLU A 13 22.84 14.27 6.46
CA GLU A 13 23.97 14.80 5.69
C GLU A 13 24.95 13.66 5.50
N GLY A 14 25.11 13.22 4.23
CA GLY A 14 26.21 12.34 3.86
C GLY A 14 25.88 10.97 3.28
N LEU A 15 24.99 10.87 2.30
CA LEU A 15 24.88 9.69 1.42
C LEU A 15 24.68 10.09 -0.06
N ALA A 16 25.50 10.98 -0.55
CA ALA A 16 25.72 11.18 -1.97
C ALA A 16 27.22 11.36 -2.18
N GLY A 17 27.93 10.26 -2.25
CA GLY A 17 29.32 10.25 -2.73
C GLY A 17 29.35 10.65 -4.21
N PRO A 18 30.40 11.35 -4.66
CA PRO A 18 30.53 11.82 -6.05
C PRO A 18 30.63 10.69 -7.11
N GLU A 19 30.67 9.44 -6.70
CA GLU A 19 30.79 8.30 -7.61
C GLU A 19 29.50 7.98 -8.38
N HIS A 20 28.32 8.34 -7.85
CA HIS A 20 27.04 8.09 -8.56
C HIS A 20 26.72 9.12 -9.64
N ALA A 21 27.36 10.28 -9.63
CA ALA A 21 27.19 11.30 -10.67
C ALA A 21 27.95 10.97 -11.98
N GLN A 22 28.90 10.06 -11.95
CA GLN A 22 29.70 9.68 -13.12
C GLN A 22 29.05 8.61 -14.02
N ILE A 23 28.01 7.91 -13.58
CA ILE A 23 27.36 6.84 -14.36
C ILE A 23 26.54 7.41 -15.52
N LEU A 24 26.04 8.64 -15.41
CA LEU A 24 25.21 9.28 -16.46
C LEU A 24 26.02 10.02 -17.56
N ALA A 25 27.34 10.04 -17.49
CA ALA A 25 28.20 10.77 -18.43
C ALA A 25 28.72 9.93 -19.60
N ARG A 26 28.17 8.74 -19.86
CA ARG A 26 28.56 7.93 -21.01
C ARG A 26 27.77 8.34 -22.25
N GLY A 27 28.43 9.02 -23.18
CA GLY A 27 27.89 9.55 -24.44
C GLY A 27 27.29 8.52 -25.43
N GLY A 28 27.09 7.27 -25.04
CA GLY A 28 26.35 6.25 -25.80
C GLY A 28 24.84 6.20 -25.53
N GLN A 29 24.36 6.81 -24.46
CA GLN A 29 22.94 6.69 -24.03
C GLN A 29 21.98 7.66 -24.75
N GLN A 30 22.44 8.80 -25.24
CA GLN A 30 21.57 9.82 -25.82
C GLN A 30 20.94 9.35 -27.14
N GLY A 31 21.71 8.72 -28.04
CA GLY A 31 21.21 8.20 -29.32
C GLY A 31 20.22 7.03 -29.14
N ASP A 32 20.35 6.28 -28.06
CA ASP A 32 19.49 5.14 -27.75
C ASP A 32 18.12 5.59 -27.17
N ILE A 33 18.11 6.67 -26.39
CA ILE A 33 16.86 7.28 -25.87
C ILE A 33 16.05 7.91 -27.01
N ASP A 34 16.67 8.51 -27.99
CA ASP A 34 16.00 9.16 -29.13
C ASP A 34 15.30 8.14 -30.05
N SER A 35 15.64 6.85 -29.97
CA SER A 35 14.93 5.77 -30.65
C SER A 35 13.62 5.34 -29.96
N LEU A 36 13.36 5.84 -28.75
CA LEU A 36 12.18 5.49 -27.96
C LEU A 36 11.01 6.42 -28.26
N THR A 37 9.84 5.83 -28.43
CA THR A 37 8.59 6.59 -28.57
C THR A 37 7.78 6.54 -27.28
N VAL A 38 7.32 7.69 -26.81
CA VAL A 38 6.44 7.79 -25.64
C VAL A 38 5.06 8.25 -26.10
N THR A 39 4.05 7.45 -25.81
CA THR A 39 2.64 7.78 -26.12
C THR A 39 1.82 7.77 -24.84
N ALA A 40 0.92 8.76 -24.72
CA ALA A 40 -0.02 8.84 -23.60
C ALA A 40 -1.40 8.33 -24.03
N VAL A 41 -1.94 7.36 -23.29
CA VAL A 41 -3.30 6.85 -23.50
C VAL A 41 -4.17 7.17 -22.28
N GLN A 42 -5.48 7.29 -22.52
CA GLN A 42 -6.45 7.66 -21.49
C GLN A 42 -7.60 6.67 -21.42
N GLY A 43 -8.08 6.46 -20.19
CA GLY A 43 -9.29 5.70 -19.93
C GLY A 43 -9.12 4.19 -19.90
N VAL A 44 -10.15 3.52 -19.40
CA VAL A 44 -10.18 2.07 -19.19
C VAL A 44 -10.09 1.30 -20.50
N ALA A 45 -10.74 1.78 -21.57
CA ALA A 45 -10.71 1.13 -22.87
C ALA A 45 -9.28 1.04 -23.44
N ALA A 46 -8.50 2.12 -23.30
CA ALA A 46 -7.09 2.11 -23.71
C ALA A 46 -6.25 1.18 -22.83
N LEU A 47 -6.48 1.17 -21.51
CA LEU A 47 -5.82 0.23 -20.58
C LEU A 47 -6.09 -1.22 -21.02
N LEU A 48 -7.35 -1.58 -21.29
CA LEU A 48 -7.73 -2.93 -21.70
C LEU A 48 -7.10 -3.35 -23.04
N LYS A 49 -6.96 -2.41 -23.99
CA LYS A 49 -6.30 -2.68 -25.27
C LYS A 49 -4.84 -3.13 -25.08
N PHE A 50 -4.13 -2.57 -24.11
CA PHE A 50 -2.71 -2.85 -23.87
C PHE A 50 -2.47 -3.78 -22.67
N ALA A 51 -3.53 -4.34 -22.06
CA ALA A 51 -3.43 -5.19 -20.89
C ALA A 51 -2.43 -6.36 -21.04
N PRO A 52 -2.43 -7.15 -22.14
CA PRO A 52 -1.48 -8.26 -22.30
C PRO A 52 -0.01 -7.80 -22.34
N GLU A 53 0.24 -6.63 -22.95
CA GLU A 53 1.59 -6.07 -23.02
C GLU A 53 2.04 -5.55 -21.65
N ILE A 54 1.17 -4.85 -20.92
CA ILE A 54 1.44 -4.31 -19.59
C ILE A 54 1.71 -5.45 -18.60
N ASP A 55 0.91 -6.50 -18.61
CA ASP A 55 1.08 -7.63 -17.69
C ASP A 55 2.34 -8.42 -18.01
N ARG A 56 2.67 -8.62 -19.30
CA ARG A 56 3.95 -9.23 -19.68
C ARG A 56 5.15 -8.40 -19.20
N LEU A 57 5.06 -7.07 -19.35
CA LEU A 57 6.10 -6.17 -18.87
C LEU A 57 6.23 -6.21 -17.35
N ASN A 58 5.10 -6.25 -16.64
CA ASN A 58 5.11 -6.36 -15.17
C ASN A 58 5.79 -7.65 -14.69
N LEU A 59 5.55 -8.77 -15.37
CA LEU A 59 6.21 -10.04 -15.07
C LEU A 59 7.71 -10.03 -15.38
N ALA A 60 8.15 -9.20 -16.34
CA ALA A 60 9.55 -9.03 -16.67
C ALA A 60 10.32 -8.11 -15.70
N CYS A 61 9.63 -7.38 -14.82
CA CYS A 61 10.26 -6.57 -13.79
C CYS A 61 11.00 -7.44 -12.77
N ASN A 62 12.08 -6.92 -12.20
CA ASN A 62 12.85 -7.60 -11.15
C ASN A 62 11.97 -8.05 -9.96
N ARG A 63 10.97 -7.27 -9.63
CA ARG A 63 9.90 -7.59 -8.66
C ARG A 63 8.55 -7.20 -9.26
N PRO A 64 7.78 -8.15 -9.80
CA PRO A 64 6.45 -7.87 -10.29
C PRO A 64 5.61 -7.15 -9.25
N ASN A 65 4.95 -6.09 -9.68
CA ASN A 65 4.11 -5.27 -8.79
C ASN A 65 2.63 -5.52 -9.10
N PRO A 66 1.90 -6.30 -8.30
CA PRO A 66 0.52 -6.63 -8.59
C PRO A 66 -0.38 -5.38 -8.64
N PHE A 67 -0.02 -4.30 -7.93
CA PHE A 67 -0.75 -3.03 -7.92
C PHE A 67 -0.58 -2.21 -9.21
N LEU A 68 0.31 -2.63 -10.11
CA LEU A 68 0.48 -2.09 -11.45
C LEU A 68 0.07 -3.08 -12.55
N SER A 69 -0.51 -4.23 -12.20
CA SER A 69 -1.14 -5.14 -13.16
C SER A 69 -2.32 -4.47 -13.85
N SER A 70 -2.63 -4.86 -15.08
CA SER A 70 -3.78 -4.33 -15.81
C SER A 70 -5.10 -4.61 -15.09
N ALA A 71 -5.22 -5.77 -14.44
CA ALA A 71 -6.40 -6.15 -13.66
C ALA A 71 -6.60 -5.22 -12.45
N TYR A 72 -5.55 -4.93 -11.68
CA TYR A 72 -5.64 -4.01 -10.56
C TYR A 72 -5.94 -2.57 -11.01
N LEU A 73 -5.26 -2.09 -12.04
CA LEU A 73 -5.49 -0.76 -12.60
C LEU A 73 -6.91 -0.61 -13.15
N ARG A 74 -7.47 -1.67 -13.75
CA ARG A 74 -8.87 -1.71 -14.20
C ARG A 74 -9.84 -1.59 -13.01
N CYS A 75 -9.63 -2.36 -11.94
CA CYS A 75 -10.47 -2.28 -10.74
C CYS A 75 -10.41 -0.88 -10.13
N TYR A 76 -9.23 -0.32 -10.03
CA TYR A 76 -9.03 1.04 -9.54
C TYR A 76 -9.74 2.07 -10.44
N ALA A 77 -9.59 1.96 -11.76
CA ALA A 77 -10.19 2.85 -12.72
C ALA A 77 -11.73 2.84 -12.68
N LEU A 78 -12.32 1.65 -12.57
CA LEU A 78 -13.79 1.50 -12.50
C LEU A 78 -14.41 1.98 -11.19
N ARG A 79 -13.63 2.07 -10.11
CA ARG A 79 -14.11 2.39 -8.76
C ARG A 79 -13.66 3.75 -8.27
N SER A 80 -12.70 4.36 -8.93
CA SER A 80 -12.16 5.66 -8.58
C SER A 80 -12.84 6.79 -9.35
N GLU A 81 -13.20 7.87 -8.65
CA GLU A 81 -13.60 9.13 -9.30
C GLU A 81 -12.50 9.71 -10.20
N TYR A 82 -11.28 9.29 -9.98
CA TYR A 82 -10.12 9.81 -10.67
C TYR A 82 -10.04 9.37 -12.12
N PHE A 83 -10.71 8.28 -12.50
CA PHE A 83 -10.75 7.76 -13.87
C PHE A 83 -11.99 8.20 -14.67
N GLN A 84 -12.66 9.26 -14.27
CA GLN A 84 -13.73 9.81 -15.09
C GLN A 84 -13.17 10.46 -16.36
N PRO A 85 -13.83 10.29 -17.51
CA PRO A 85 -13.42 10.94 -18.75
C PRO A 85 -13.17 12.44 -18.55
N GLY A 86 -11.99 12.91 -18.93
CA GLY A 86 -11.60 14.33 -18.80
C GLY A 86 -10.91 14.72 -17.48
N ARG A 87 -10.73 13.80 -16.53
CA ARG A 87 -10.03 14.09 -15.25
C ARG A 87 -8.62 13.51 -15.15
N GLY A 88 -7.90 13.44 -16.26
CA GLY A 88 -6.44 13.58 -16.18
C GLY A 88 -5.61 12.37 -15.85
N GLU A 89 -6.16 11.14 -15.79
CA GLU A 89 -5.32 9.96 -15.74
C GLU A 89 -4.76 9.65 -17.11
N ARG A 90 -3.46 9.35 -17.11
CA ARG A 90 -2.72 8.98 -18.31
C ARG A 90 -1.82 7.80 -18.04
N ILE A 91 -1.79 6.87 -18.96
CA ILE A 91 -0.83 5.78 -18.96
C ILE A 91 0.16 6.09 -20.06
N PHE A 92 1.41 6.34 -19.68
CA PHE A 92 2.50 6.55 -20.63
C PHE A 92 3.06 5.20 -21.02
N LEU A 93 3.05 4.91 -22.32
CA LEU A 93 3.59 3.71 -22.91
C LEU A 93 4.88 4.08 -23.63
N ILE A 94 5.99 3.47 -23.24
CA ILE A 94 7.32 3.69 -23.80
C ILE A 94 7.65 2.47 -24.67
N ARG A 95 7.95 2.72 -25.97
CA ARG A 95 8.17 1.68 -26.95
C ARG A 95 9.52 1.83 -27.66
N GLN A 96 10.11 0.71 -28.02
CA GLN A 96 11.26 0.60 -28.90
C GLN A 96 10.91 -0.30 -30.06
N GLY A 97 10.99 0.21 -31.29
CA GLY A 97 10.65 -0.59 -32.49
C GLY A 97 9.25 -1.24 -32.42
N GLY A 98 8.27 -0.57 -31.83
CA GLY A 98 6.91 -1.09 -31.62
C GLY A 98 6.71 -1.95 -30.35
N ARG A 99 7.76 -2.55 -29.79
CA ARG A 99 7.69 -3.34 -28.53
C ARG A 99 7.52 -2.43 -27.32
N LEU A 100 6.58 -2.75 -26.43
CA LEU A 100 6.42 -2.06 -25.16
C LEU A 100 7.58 -2.47 -24.24
N ILE A 101 8.37 -1.48 -23.77
CA ILE A 101 9.49 -1.67 -22.83
C ILE A 101 9.28 -0.89 -21.53
N GLY A 102 8.32 0.04 -21.49
CA GLY A 102 8.01 0.83 -20.31
C GLY A 102 6.54 1.20 -20.20
N CYS A 103 6.02 1.26 -18.97
CA CYS A 103 4.67 1.71 -18.66
C CYS A 103 4.66 2.53 -17.39
N ALA A 104 4.09 3.74 -17.43
CA ALA A 104 3.98 4.63 -16.29
C ALA A 104 2.52 5.10 -16.12
N PRO A 105 1.73 4.45 -15.26
CA PRO A 105 0.40 4.94 -14.90
C PRO A 105 0.53 6.20 -14.03
N MET A 106 -0.02 7.32 -14.51
CA MET A 106 0.03 8.60 -13.82
C MET A 106 -1.34 9.25 -13.77
N ARG A 107 -1.58 10.06 -12.75
CA ARG A 107 -2.77 10.89 -12.65
C ARG A 107 -2.42 12.36 -12.56
N ARG A 108 -3.29 13.18 -13.08
CA ARG A 108 -3.26 14.63 -12.91
C ARG A 108 -4.18 14.99 -11.75
N SER A 109 -3.65 15.59 -10.70
CA SER A 109 -4.45 16.08 -9.59
C SER A 109 -4.35 17.60 -9.49
N ALA A 110 -5.47 18.25 -9.18
CA ALA A 110 -5.44 19.67 -8.83
C ALA A 110 -4.62 19.85 -7.54
N ASN A 111 -3.82 20.91 -7.50
CA ASN A 111 -3.15 21.31 -6.26
C ASN A 111 -4.23 21.72 -5.23
N ASP A 112 -4.08 21.34 -3.95
CA ASP A 112 -4.98 21.75 -2.87
C ASP A 112 -5.15 23.27 -2.77
N PHE A 113 -4.12 24.01 -3.18
CA PHE A 113 -4.16 25.48 -3.25
C PHE A 113 -5.07 25.98 -4.37
N ALA A 114 -5.22 25.20 -5.42
CA ALA A 114 -6.09 25.49 -6.54
C ALA A 114 -7.58 25.56 -6.17
N MET A 115 -8.00 24.77 -5.18
CA MET A 115 -9.37 24.80 -4.68
C MET A 115 -9.72 26.07 -3.89
N LEU A 116 -8.69 26.82 -3.40
CA LEU A 116 -8.88 28.01 -2.58
C LEU A 116 -8.89 29.33 -3.36
N VAL A 117 -8.41 29.36 -4.60
CA VAL A 117 -8.11 30.60 -5.35
C VAL A 117 -8.91 30.72 -6.66
N GLY A 118 -9.92 29.91 -6.87
CA GLY A 118 -10.84 30.02 -8.01
C GLY A 118 -10.16 29.86 -9.39
N PRO A 119 -10.24 30.84 -10.30
CA PRO A 119 -9.71 30.72 -11.68
C PRO A 119 -8.19 30.45 -11.75
N LEU A 120 -7.42 30.93 -10.78
CA LEU A 120 -5.99 30.62 -10.64
C LEU A 120 -5.75 29.14 -10.26
N ALA A 121 -6.79 28.47 -9.81
CA ALA A 121 -6.82 27.05 -9.56
C ALA A 121 -6.46 26.19 -10.77
N ARG A 122 -6.78 26.65 -11.96
CA ARG A 122 -6.48 25.95 -13.21
C ARG A 122 -5.00 25.97 -13.59
N LEU A 123 -4.20 26.79 -12.93
CA LEU A 123 -2.77 26.93 -13.19
C LEU A 123 -1.90 25.95 -12.37
N GLY A 124 -2.47 25.29 -11.36
CA GLY A 124 -1.76 24.45 -10.41
C GLY A 124 -1.98 22.95 -10.59
N VAL A 125 -1.77 22.41 -11.79
CA VAL A 125 -1.92 20.97 -12.01
C VAL A 125 -0.64 20.24 -11.61
N ARG A 126 -0.78 19.22 -10.75
CA ARG A 126 0.26 18.33 -10.32
C ARG A 126 0.11 16.98 -11.03
N LEU A 127 1.15 16.56 -11.75
CA LEU A 127 1.22 15.24 -12.34
C LEU A 127 1.85 14.30 -11.31
N GLN A 128 1.15 13.24 -10.98
CA GLN A 128 1.62 12.24 -10.02
C GLN A 128 1.65 10.87 -10.66
N CYS A 129 2.51 9.99 -10.16
CA CYS A 129 2.35 8.57 -10.43
C CYS A 129 0.94 8.15 -10.01
N LEU A 130 0.29 7.32 -10.84
CA LEU A 130 -0.95 6.68 -10.47
C LEU A 130 -0.64 5.71 -9.34
N ALA A 131 -0.91 6.18 -8.13
CA ALA A 131 -0.89 5.35 -6.95
C ALA A 131 -2.34 5.14 -6.55
N PRO A 132 -2.90 3.93 -6.67
CA PRO A 132 -4.14 3.61 -5.98
C PRO A 132 -3.99 3.96 -4.51
N LEU A 133 -5.07 4.39 -3.86
CA LEU A 133 -5.02 4.83 -2.44
C LEU A 133 -4.37 3.81 -1.51
N ASP A 134 -4.40 2.56 -1.90
CA ASP A 134 -3.91 1.42 -1.11
C ASP A 134 -2.76 0.68 -1.82
N THR A 135 -2.06 1.36 -2.71
CA THR A 135 -0.93 0.75 -3.40
C THR A 135 0.35 0.91 -2.61
N ASP A 136 1.14 -0.16 -2.68
CA ASP A 136 2.45 -0.22 -2.06
C ASP A 136 3.54 -0.18 -3.12
N ARG A 137 4.04 0.78 -3.65
CA ARG A 137 5.07 0.96 -4.67
C ARG A 137 4.54 1.52 -5.99
N PRO A 138 4.01 2.73 -5.96
CA PRO A 138 3.74 3.45 -7.19
C PRO A 138 5.05 3.71 -7.93
N GLY A 139 5.06 3.51 -9.25
CA GLY A 139 6.27 3.70 -10.02
C GLY A 139 6.05 3.49 -11.51
N ILE A 140 7.10 3.09 -12.18
CA ILE A 140 7.09 2.68 -13.59
C ILE A 140 7.31 1.17 -13.68
N LEU A 141 6.78 0.56 -14.72
CA LEU A 141 7.12 -0.80 -15.12
C LEU A 141 8.19 -0.72 -16.21
N ALA A 142 9.27 -1.43 -16.01
CA ALA A 142 10.32 -1.66 -17.01
C ALA A 142 11.08 -2.94 -16.63
N ALA A 143 11.60 -3.68 -17.60
CA ALA A 143 12.55 -4.74 -17.34
C ALA A 143 13.85 -4.15 -16.78
N PRO A 144 14.64 -4.89 -15.95
CA PRO A 144 15.83 -4.35 -15.30
C PRO A 144 16.83 -3.68 -16.25
N GLU A 145 17.01 -4.25 -17.43
CA GLU A 145 17.89 -3.75 -18.48
C GLU A 145 17.41 -2.45 -19.13
N ASP A 146 16.10 -2.17 -19.06
CA ASP A 146 15.46 -1.00 -19.68
C ASP A 146 15.12 0.11 -18.68
N GLU A 147 15.24 -0.11 -17.36
CA GLU A 147 14.75 0.83 -16.33
C GLU A 147 15.31 2.25 -16.50
N GLU A 148 16.62 2.40 -16.73
CA GLU A 148 17.26 3.71 -16.87
C GLU A 148 16.78 4.44 -18.12
N ARG A 149 16.70 3.73 -19.25
CA ARG A 149 16.27 4.28 -20.55
C ARG A 149 14.81 4.70 -20.52
N VAL A 150 13.96 3.86 -19.93
CA VAL A 150 12.53 4.11 -19.76
C VAL A 150 12.30 5.32 -18.86
N ALA A 151 12.98 5.40 -17.73
CA ALA A 151 12.87 6.53 -16.80
C ALA A 151 13.32 7.84 -17.47
N ALA A 152 14.45 7.83 -18.16
CA ALA A 152 14.96 9.01 -18.86
C ALA A 152 14.03 9.47 -20.00
N ALA A 153 13.53 8.54 -20.85
CA ALA A 153 12.60 8.85 -21.92
C ALA A 153 11.26 9.41 -21.39
N LEU A 154 10.75 8.83 -20.31
CA LEU A 154 9.54 9.33 -19.64
C LEU A 154 9.74 10.77 -19.15
N LEU A 155 10.83 11.05 -18.41
CA LEU A 155 11.10 12.39 -17.88
C LEU A 155 11.30 13.40 -19.01
N LYS A 156 12.05 13.06 -20.07
CA LYS A 156 12.19 13.90 -21.28
C LYS A 156 10.84 14.26 -21.85
N HIS A 157 9.99 13.25 -22.10
CA HIS A 157 8.63 13.47 -22.64
C HIS A 157 7.77 14.37 -21.73
N LEU A 158 7.78 14.12 -20.42
CA LEU A 158 7.01 14.91 -19.45
C LEU A 158 7.48 16.37 -19.38
N CYS A 159 8.77 16.63 -19.53
CA CYS A 159 9.32 17.98 -19.51
C CYS A 159 9.05 18.75 -20.81
N GLU A 160 9.17 18.10 -21.96
CA GLU A 160 9.13 18.73 -23.29
C GLU A 160 7.72 18.79 -23.88
N HIS A 161 6.93 17.72 -23.74
CA HIS A 161 5.66 17.56 -24.45
C HIS A 161 4.43 17.70 -23.55
N GLU A 162 4.51 17.33 -22.28
CA GLU A 162 3.36 17.46 -21.38
C GLU A 162 3.23 18.89 -20.85
N ARG A 163 2.03 19.46 -21.02
CA ARG A 163 1.69 20.82 -20.61
C ARG A 163 0.79 20.82 -19.36
N GLY A 164 0.76 21.99 -18.69
CA GLY A 164 -0.19 22.24 -17.61
C GLY A 164 0.14 21.57 -16.28
N TRP A 165 1.38 21.14 -16.06
CA TRP A 165 1.88 20.73 -14.76
C TRP A 165 2.91 21.72 -14.20
N GLY A 166 2.89 21.92 -12.91
CA GLY A 166 3.89 22.72 -12.19
C GLY A 166 4.81 21.88 -11.33
N MET A 167 4.39 20.66 -11.02
CA MET A 167 5.15 19.70 -10.23
C MET A 167 4.84 18.28 -10.69
N LEU A 168 5.87 17.50 -10.96
CA LEU A 168 5.81 16.03 -11.01
C LEU A 168 6.14 15.53 -9.61
N GLU A 169 5.42 14.50 -9.16
CA GLU A 169 5.68 13.87 -7.87
C GLU A 169 5.59 12.35 -8.01
N PHE A 170 6.68 11.69 -7.69
CA PHE A 170 6.76 10.23 -7.61
C PHE A 170 6.86 9.86 -6.14
N VAL A 171 5.78 9.25 -5.64
CA VAL A 171 5.61 8.92 -4.22
C VAL A 171 6.28 7.60 -3.89
N GLY A 172 6.92 7.49 -2.72
CA GLY A 172 7.41 6.23 -2.19
C GLY A 172 8.52 5.58 -3.01
N GLN A 173 9.39 6.38 -3.66
CA GLN A 173 10.51 5.88 -4.45
C GLN A 173 11.69 5.51 -3.55
N ARG A 174 12.38 4.42 -3.89
CA ARG A 174 13.66 4.10 -3.24
C ARG A 174 14.74 5.04 -3.77
N PRO A 175 15.56 5.62 -2.89
CA PRO A 175 16.75 6.37 -3.32
C PRO A 175 17.66 5.51 -4.19
N GLY A 176 18.24 6.09 -5.24
CA GLY A 176 19.16 5.40 -6.15
C GLY A 176 18.49 4.52 -7.23
N THR A 177 17.15 4.43 -7.28
CA THR A 177 16.48 3.76 -8.41
C THR A 177 16.59 4.59 -9.69
N ALA A 178 16.46 3.96 -10.84
CA ALA A 178 16.51 4.61 -12.15
C ALA A 178 15.54 5.80 -12.25
N LEU A 179 14.31 5.67 -11.77
CA LEU A 179 13.33 6.75 -11.75
C LEU A 179 13.76 7.91 -10.83
N HIS A 180 14.26 7.61 -9.63
CA HIS A 180 14.78 8.62 -8.70
C HIS A 180 15.95 9.39 -9.33
N ALA A 181 16.92 8.68 -9.91
CA ALA A 181 18.07 9.27 -10.59
C ALA A 181 17.65 10.13 -11.80
N ALA A 182 16.71 9.65 -12.62
CA ALA A 182 16.22 10.39 -13.79
C ALA A 182 15.52 11.70 -13.40
N VAL A 183 14.75 11.73 -12.29
CA VAL A 183 14.14 12.98 -11.79
C VAL A 183 15.21 14.00 -11.39
N HIS A 184 16.27 13.57 -10.71
CA HIS A 184 17.37 14.45 -10.34
C HIS A 184 18.18 14.90 -11.56
N ALA A 185 18.41 14.03 -12.54
CA ALA A 185 19.09 14.37 -13.79
C ALA A 185 18.30 15.37 -14.65
N ALA A 186 16.96 15.39 -14.56
CA ALA A 186 16.10 16.35 -15.25
C ALA A 186 16.16 17.77 -14.64
N ALA A 187 16.81 17.96 -13.50
CA ALA A 187 16.99 19.27 -12.88
C ALA A 187 17.87 20.17 -13.73
N ASN A 188 17.41 21.40 -13.97
CA ASN A 188 18.13 22.42 -14.75
C ASN A 188 17.63 23.82 -14.38
N ARG A 189 17.89 24.84 -15.21
CA ARG A 189 17.40 26.20 -14.96
C ARG A 189 15.87 26.34 -14.96
N GLN A 190 15.15 25.42 -15.62
CA GLN A 190 13.68 25.42 -15.69
C GLN A 190 13.04 24.53 -14.61
N PHE A 191 13.75 23.51 -14.11
CA PHE A 191 13.24 22.53 -13.21
C PHE A 191 14.15 22.31 -12.00
N ARG A 192 13.55 22.20 -10.83
CA ARG A 192 14.25 21.90 -9.59
C ARG A 192 13.79 20.55 -9.04
N ALA A 193 14.71 19.62 -8.88
CA ALA A 193 14.47 18.35 -8.20
C ALA A 193 14.65 18.50 -6.70
N ARG A 194 13.88 17.76 -5.93
CA ARG A 194 14.04 17.62 -4.48
C ARG A 194 13.41 16.36 -3.95
N ASP A 195 13.99 15.85 -2.88
CA ASP A 195 13.41 14.79 -2.08
C ASP A 195 12.74 15.35 -0.83
N TYR A 196 11.74 14.66 -0.35
CA TYR A 196 11.25 14.84 1.00
C TYR A 196 10.86 13.49 1.62
N PRO A 197 10.94 13.35 2.95
CA PRO A 197 10.70 12.09 3.61
C PRO A 197 9.31 11.53 3.28
N ALA A 198 9.25 10.27 2.92
CA ALA A 198 8.03 9.49 2.85
C ALA A 198 7.97 8.53 4.05
N GLU A 199 6.76 8.07 4.37
CA GLU A 199 6.62 7.01 5.35
C GLU A 199 7.18 5.71 4.75
N PRO A 200 8.15 5.05 5.43
CA PRO A 200 8.66 3.77 4.96
C PRO A 200 7.55 2.72 4.99
N TYR A 201 7.59 1.78 4.09
CA TYR A 201 6.83 0.56 4.24
C TYR A 201 7.69 -0.51 4.92
N THR A 202 7.02 -1.50 5.47
CA THR A 202 7.67 -2.56 6.23
C THR A 202 7.35 -3.90 5.63
N GLU A 203 8.37 -4.76 5.55
CA GLU A 203 8.27 -6.07 4.93
C GLU A 203 9.01 -7.09 5.80
N ILE A 204 8.42 -8.25 5.98
CA ILE A 204 9.09 -9.41 6.55
C ILE A 204 9.59 -10.27 5.39
N ALA A 205 10.90 -10.51 5.31
CA ALA A 205 11.43 -11.57 4.48
C ALA A 205 11.09 -12.91 5.14
N VAL A 206 10.34 -13.77 4.47
CA VAL A 206 9.91 -15.06 5.00
C VAL A 206 11.01 -16.09 4.76
N VAL A 207 11.85 -16.30 5.77
CA VAL A 207 13.03 -17.18 5.69
C VAL A 207 12.93 -18.37 6.66
N TRP A 208 11.87 -18.46 7.44
CA TRP A 208 11.69 -19.52 8.44
C TRP A 208 10.92 -20.70 7.87
N SER A 209 11.27 -21.88 8.33
CA SER A 209 10.61 -23.15 7.95
C SER A 209 9.29 -23.39 8.72
N SER A 210 9.04 -22.64 9.79
CA SER A 210 7.82 -22.80 10.60
C SER A 210 7.48 -21.55 11.37
N LEU A 211 6.21 -21.41 11.77
CA LEU A 211 5.75 -20.33 12.63
C LEU A 211 6.49 -20.35 14.00
N GLY A 212 6.80 -21.55 14.51
CA GLY A 212 7.58 -21.71 15.72
C GLY A 212 8.98 -21.11 15.60
N ALA A 213 9.70 -21.41 14.52
CA ALA A 213 11.03 -20.86 14.24
C ALA A 213 10.99 -19.32 14.13
N TYR A 214 10.01 -18.79 13.40
CA TYR A 214 9.78 -17.33 13.34
C TYR A 214 9.52 -16.75 14.73
N PHE A 215 8.61 -17.34 15.51
CA PHE A 215 8.26 -16.81 16.83
C PHE A 215 9.48 -16.78 17.78
N GLN A 216 10.35 -17.79 17.72
CA GLN A 216 11.60 -17.82 18.49
C GLN A 216 12.58 -16.75 18.05
N SER A 217 12.57 -16.31 16.80
CA SER A 217 13.42 -15.21 16.32
C SER A 217 13.02 -13.84 16.87
N LEU A 218 11.78 -13.68 17.34
CA LEU A 218 11.30 -12.43 17.94
C LEU A 218 11.99 -12.17 19.30
N THR A 219 12.05 -10.91 19.69
CA THR A 219 12.59 -10.54 21.01
C THR A 219 11.80 -11.21 22.16
N LYS A 220 12.48 -11.57 23.25
CA LYS A 220 11.86 -12.16 24.46
C LYS A 220 10.63 -11.35 24.92
N LYS A 221 10.75 -10.00 24.92
CA LYS A 221 9.66 -9.09 25.29
C LYS A 221 8.45 -9.23 24.36
N MET A 222 8.71 -9.37 23.03
CA MET A 222 7.63 -9.54 22.06
C MET A 222 6.93 -10.89 22.24
N ARG A 223 7.69 -11.97 22.34
CA ARG A 223 7.15 -13.32 22.61
C ARG A 223 6.25 -13.35 23.87
N SER A 224 6.79 -12.84 24.99
CA SER A 224 6.03 -12.78 26.24
C SER A 224 4.76 -11.95 26.14
N ASN A 225 4.81 -10.83 25.40
CA ASN A 225 3.63 -9.97 25.20
C ASN A 225 2.55 -10.66 24.37
N VAL A 226 2.92 -11.26 23.24
CA VAL A 226 1.98 -11.97 22.35
C VAL A 226 1.35 -13.16 23.08
N SER A 227 2.16 -14.02 23.73
CA SER A 227 1.65 -15.16 24.48
C SER A 227 0.69 -14.75 25.59
N ARG A 228 1.05 -13.71 26.36
CA ARG A 228 0.19 -13.21 27.46
C ARG A 228 -1.14 -12.65 26.92
N GLN A 229 -1.14 -11.93 25.81
CA GLN A 229 -2.36 -11.38 25.23
C GLN A 229 -3.23 -12.50 24.65
N ALA A 230 -2.64 -13.48 23.97
CA ALA A 230 -3.36 -14.65 23.48
C ALA A 230 -4.03 -15.43 24.61
N ARG A 231 -3.30 -15.75 25.71
CA ARG A 231 -3.90 -16.40 26.87
C ARG A 231 -5.09 -15.65 27.45
N ARG A 232 -4.99 -14.30 27.56
CA ARG A 232 -6.10 -13.46 28.01
C ARG A 232 -7.29 -13.54 27.08
N LEU A 233 -7.04 -13.57 25.75
CA LEU A 233 -8.09 -13.69 24.76
C LEU A 233 -8.79 -15.05 24.88
N PHE A 234 -8.03 -16.15 24.98
CA PHE A 234 -8.58 -17.49 25.15
C PHE A 234 -9.27 -17.71 26.50
N ALA A 235 -8.88 -16.96 27.54
CA ALA A 235 -9.57 -16.96 28.83
C ALA A 235 -10.87 -16.12 28.82
N ALA A 236 -11.06 -15.22 27.85
CA ALA A 236 -12.24 -14.38 27.74
C ALA A 236 -13.45 -15.10 27.12
N GLY A 237 -13.26 -16.28 26.51
CA GLY A 237 -14.35 -17.05 25.91
C GLY A 237 -13.87 -18.06 24.89
N GLU A 238 -14.82 -18.51 24.07
CA GLU A 238 -14.56 -19.42 22.96
C GLU A 238 -13.90 -18.66 21.81
N VAL A 239 -12.69 -19.07 21.45
CA VAL A 239 -11.91 -18.46 20.37
C VAL A 239 -11.81 -19.43 19.20
N GLU A 240 -12.14 -18.93 18.01
CA GLU A 240 -11.92 -19.62 16.74
C GLU A 240 -11.00 -18.78 15.84
N LEU A 241 -10.12 -19.44 15.10
CA LEU A 241 -9.27 -18.84 14.08
C LEU A 241 -9.82 -19.20 12.70
N ILE A 242 -9.98 -18.20 11.85
CA ILE A 242 -10.52 -18.34 10.50
C ILE A 242 -9.41 -18.10 9.48
N PHE A 243 -9.28 -18.99 8.54
CA PHE A 243 -8.46 -18.84 7.34
C PHE A 243 -9.36 -19.08 6.13
N ALA A 244 -9.51 -18.07 5.28
CA ALA A 244 -10.27 -18.19 4.05
C ALA A 244 -9.38 -17.84 2.86
N GLU A 245 -9.48 -18.63 1.81
CA GLU A 245 -8.64 -18.55 0.61
C GLU A 245 -9.48 -18.64 -0.65
N GLY A 246 -9.12 -17.80 -1.62
CA GLY A 246 -9.83 -17.69 -2.89
C GLY A 246 -11.07 -16.82 -2.82
N ALA A 247 -11.51 -16.39 -4.00
CA ALA A 247 -12.52 -15.35 -4.15
C ALA A 247 -13.85 -15.66 -3.45
N ALA A 248 -14.37 -16.89 -3.59
CA ALA A 248 -15.65 -17.25 -3.02
C ALA A 248 -15.61 -17.24 -1.48
N ALA A 249 -14.59 -17.86 -0.89
CA ALA A 249 -14.42 -17.96 0.55
C ALA A 249 -14.19 -16.57 1.18
N VAL A 250 -13.31 -15.75 0.59
CA VAL A 250 -13.01 -14.41 1.13
C VAL A 250 -14.19 -13.45 0.94
N THR A 251 -14.92 -13.56 -0.16
CA THR A 251 -16.14 -12.76 -0.38
C THR A 251 -17.20 -13.02 0.69
N ALA A 252 -17.35 -14.28 1.15
CA ALA A 252 -18.29 -14.63 2.22
C ALA A 252 -17.96 -13.88 3.54
N TRP A 253 -16.69 -13.61 3.82
CA TRP A 253 -16.25 -12.91 5.02
C TRP A 253 -16.17 -11.39 4.86
N PHE A 254 -16.29 -10.87 3.65
CA PHE A 254 -16.04 -9.45 3.39
C PHE A 254 -17.05 -8.51 4.05
N ASP A 255 -18.33 -8.86 4.06
CA ASP A 255 -19.37 -8.02 4.71
C ASP A 255 -19.23 -8.03 6.23
N VAL A 256 -18.88 -9.18 6.82
CA VAL A 256 -18.54 -9.30 8.24
C VAL A 256 -17.31 -8.46 8.58
N TYR A 257 -16.29 -8.48 7.72
CA TYR A 257 -15.12 -7.63 7.88
C TYR A 257 -15.48 -6.14 7.80
N CYS A 258 -16.34 -5.73 6.87
CA CYS A 258 -16.79 -4.34 6.77
C CYS A 258 -17.55 -3.86 8.02
N ASP A 259 -18.32 -4.76 8.66
CA ASP A 259 -18.99 -4.45 9.91
C ASP A 259 -17.99 -4.30 11.07
N LEU A 260 -17.03 -5.23 11.18
CA LEU A 260 -15.92 -5.13 12.14
C LEU A 260 -15.14 -3.81 11.95
N ASP A 261 -14.83 -3.45 10.70
CA ASP A 261 -14.08 -2.22 10.39
C ASP A 261 -14.81 -0.96 10.86
N ARG A 262 -16.17 -0.93 10.84
CA ARG A 262 -16.97 0.17 11.39
C ARG A 262 -16.84 0.31 12.91
N ARG A 263 -16.50 -0.75 13.63
CA ARG A 263 -16.29 -0.80 15.09
C ARG A 263 -14.81 -0.70 15.48
N SER A 264 -13.92 -0.65 14.49
CA SER A 264 -12.47 -0.62 14.71
C SER A 264 -11.95 0.77 15.09
N TRP A 265 -10.71 0.82 15.48
CA TRP A 265 -9.95 2.07 15.71
C TRP A 265 -9.94 3.02 14.50
N LYS A 266 -10.27 2.54 13.30
CA LYS A 266 -10.42 3.35 12.08
C LYS A 266 -11.74 4.12 12.04
N CYS A 267 -12.68 3.80 12.93
CA CYS A 267 -13.99 4.45 13.01
C CYS A 267 -13.83 5.98 13.06
N GLY A 268 -14.53 6.67 12.19
CA GLY A 268 -14.45 8.14 12.09
C GLY A 268 -13.24 8.66 11.29
N THR A 269 -12.40 7.79 10.74
CA THR A 269 -11.31 8.17 9.84
C THR A 269 -11.66 7.84 8.38
N TYR A 270 -10.94 8.47 7.45
CA TYR A 270 -11.04 8.11 6.02
C TYR A 270 -10.54 6.68 5.72
N ALA A 271 -9.75 6.10 6.62
CA ALA A 271 -9.17 4.77 6.46
C ALA A 271 -10.18 3.63 6.62
N SER A 272 -11.36 3.87 7.22
CA SER A 272 -12.39 2.83 7.36
C SER A 272 -12.98 2.45 6.01
N ILE A 273 -12.89 1.16 5.65
CA ILE A 273 -13.55 0.61 4.46
C ILE A 273 -15.06 0.62 4.68
N GLY A 274 -15.54 0.05 5.77
CA GLY A 274 -16.95 -0.17 6.03
C GLY A 274 -17.80 1.09 6.05
N ARG A 275 -17.20 2.27 6.24
CA ARG A 275 -17.88 3.58 6.21
C ARG A 275 -17.78 4.32 4.88
N ASN A 276 -16.97 3.83 3.94
CA ASN A 276 -16.78 4.47 2.65
C ASN A 276 -17.31 3.59 1.52
N PRO A 277 -18.50 3.88 0.94
CA PRO A 277 -19.09 3.03 -0.09
C PRO A 277 -18.20 2.79 -1.31
N ARG A 278 -17.28 3.72 -1.62
CA ARG A 278 -16.34 3.59 -2.73
C ARG A 278 -15.24 2.59 -2.40
N ARG A 279 -14.71 2.66 -1.17
CA ARG A 279 -13.74 1.68 -0.70
C ARG A 279 -14.37 0.29 -0.60
N VAL A 280 -15.61 0.18 -0.09
CA VAL A 280 -16.35 -1.10 -0.09
C VAL A 280 -16.44 -1.68 -1.50
N ARG A 281 -16.82 -0.89 -2.50
CA ARG A 281 -16.91 -1.36 -3.89
C ARG A 281 -15.56 -1.79 -4.44
N PHE A 282 -14.51 -1.01 -4.18
CA PHE A 282 -13.16 -1.31 -4.63
C PHE A 282 -12.63 -2.61 -4.01
N TYR A 283 -12.73 -2.76 -2.70
CA TYR A 283 -12.28 -3.97 -2.02
C TYR A 283 -13.13 -5.18 -2.34
N ARG A 284 -14.42 -5.01 -2.63
CA ARG A 284 -15.28 -6.10 -3.10
C ARG A 284 -14.78 -6.68 -4.44
N GLU A 285 -14.28 -5.86 -5.34
CA GLU A 285 -13.65 -6.35 -6.56
C GLU A 285 -12.33 -7.10 -6.28
N ILE A 286 -11.53 -6.60 -5.33
CA ILE A 286 -10.27 -7.25 -4.94
C ILE A 286 -10.56 -8.64 -4.37
N VAL A 287 -11.47 -8.74 -3.39
CA VAL A 287 -11.79 -10.03 -2.76
C VAL A 287 -12.52 -11.00 -3.69
N ALA A 288 -13.18 -10.50 -4.73
CA ALA A 288 -13.73 -11.31 -5.80
C ALA A 288 -12.70 -11.78 -6.84
N GLY A 289 -11.40 -11.49 -6.63
CA GLY A 289 -10.32 -11.88 -7.55
C GLY A 289 -10.19 -10.99 -8.78
N GLY A 290 -11.00 -9.94 -8.90
CA GLY A 290 -11.03 -9.07 -10.08
C GLY A 290 -9.78 -8.21 -10.27
N ALA A 291 -8.91 -8.11 -9.26
CA ALA A 291 -7.71 -7.28 -9.28
C ALA A 291 -6.42 -8.04 -9.67
N GLY A 292 -6.52 -9.32 -10.03
CA GLY A 292 -5.33 -10.14 -10.33
C GLY A 292 -4.46 -10.44 -9.11
N LEU A 293 -5.06 -10.33 -7.92
CA LEU A 293 -4.53 -10.81 -6.65
C LEU A 293 -5.33 -12.01 -6.20
N ASP A 294 -4.68 -13.00 -5.63
CA ASP A 294 -5.34 -14.11 -4.96
C ASP A 294 -5.76 -13.62 -3.56
N PRO A 295 -7.06 -13.49 -3.29
CA PRO A 295 -7.53 -12.95 -2.03
C PRO A 295 -7.44 -14.00 -0.93
N GLU A 296 -7.01 -13.55 0.24
CA GLU A 296 -6.91 -14.35 1.46
C GLU A 296 -7.45 -13.53 2.64
N PHE A 297 -7.94 -14.24 3.64
CA PHE A 297 -8.47 -13.63 4.85
C PHE A 297 -8.04 -14.42 6.08
N VAL A 298 -7.59 -13.71 7.10
CA VAL A 298 -7.34 -14.25 8.43
C VAL A 298 -8.26 -13.55 9.42
N GLY A 299 -8.97 -14.33 10.22
CA GLY A 299 -9.91 -13.82 11.22
C GLY A 299 -9.71 -14.42 12.61
N VAL A 300 -10.07 -13.66 13.62
CA VAL A 300 -10.16 -14.12 15.01
C VAL A 300 -11.58 -13.88 15.50
N MET A 301 -12.24 -14.92 15.95
CA MET A 301 -13.56 -14.85 16.53
C MET A 301 -13.48 -15.05 18.04
N LEU A 302 -14.41 -14.43 18.76
CA LEU A 302 -14.63 -14.63 20.18
C LEU A 302 -16.15 -14.80 20.41
N ASN A 303 -16.55 -15.92 20.98
CA ASN A 303 -17.95 -16.26 21.25
C ASN A 303 -18.85 -16.09 20.02
N GLY A 304 -18.41 -16.63 18.89
CA GLY A 304 -19.17 -16.60 17.63
C GLY A 304 -19.19 -15.23 16.90
N VAL A 305 -18.41 -14.22 17.34
CA VAL A 305 -18.35 -12.89 16.71
C VAL A 305 -16.94 -12.60 16.21
N LEU A 306 -16.81 -12.12 14.98
CA LEU A 306 -15.54 -11.66 14.44
C LEU A 306 -15.05 -10.41 15.18
N ILE A 307 -13.90 -10.53 15.85
CA ILE A 307 -13.29 -9.44 16.64
C ILE A 307 -11.99 -8.89 16.03
N ALA A 308 -11.37 -9.63 15.13
CA ALA A 308 -10.24 -9.13 14.34
C ALA A 308 -10.23 -9.80 12.96
N GLY A 309 -9.82 -9.06 11.94
CA GLY A 309 -9.75 -9.54 10.56
C GLY A 309 -8.65 -8.82 9.77
N LEU A 310 -8.02 -9.55 8.87
CA LEU A 310 -6.98 -9.09 7.95
C LEU A 310 -7.28 -9.60 6.55
N LEU A 311 -7.47 -8.66 5.63
CA LEU A 311 -7.52 -8.95 4.19
C LEU A 311 -6.08 -8.96 3.65
N ILE A 312 -5.74 -10.02 2.94
CA ILE A 312 -4.44 -10.22 2.32
C ILE A 312 -4.66 -10.42 0.82
N GLY A 313 -3.77 -9.90 0.02
CA GLY A 313 -3.68 -10.24 -1.40
C GLY A 313 -2.33 -10.90 -1.65
N SER A 314 -2.29 -11.97 -2.42
CA SER A 314 -1.05 -12.61 -2.81
C SER A 314 -0.95 -12.72 -4.34
N ASN A 315 0.26 -12.98 -4.84
CA ASN A 315 0.51 -13.22 -6.25
C ASN A 315 1.01 -14.66 -6.49
N ALA A 316 0.22 -15.63 -6.05
CA ALA A 316 0.57 -17.04 -6.18
C ALA A 316 0.79 -17.48 -7.64
N SER A 317 0.23 -16.75 -8.61
CA SER A 317 0.45 -16.95 -10.04
C SER A 317 1.84 -16.53 -10.53
N ALA A 318 2.62 -15.78 -9.71
CA ALA A 318 3.99 -15.41 -10.05
C ALA A 318 4.94 -16.63 -9.95
N SER A 319 6.15 -16.50 -10.50
CA SER A 319 7.16 -17.54 -10.30
C SER A 319 7.45 -17.70 -8.79
N PRO A 320 7.87 -18.89 -8.32
CA PRO A 320 8.15 -19.12 -6.89
C PRO A 320 9.13 -18.12 -6.29
N ASP A 321 10.04 -17.58 -7.08
CA ASP A 321 11.01 -16.58 -6.64
C ASP A 321 10.39 -15.19 -6.37
N ASN A 322 9.19 -14.95 -6.87
CA ASN A 322 8.47 -13.69 -6.77
C ASN A 322 7.16 -13.79 -5.97
N HIS A 323 6.91 -14.93 -5.30
CA HIS A 323 5.72 -15.07 -4.46
C HIS A 323 5.77 -14.10 -3.29
N GLY A 324 4.77 -13.23 -3.19
CA GLY A 324 4.61 -12.27 -2.12
C GLY A 324 3.19 -12.17 -1.63
N ALA A 325 3.04 -11.71 -0.39
CA ALA A 325 1.76 -11.39 0.20
C ALA A 325 1.75 -9.97 0.75
N TRP A 326 0.61 -9.30 0.66
CA TRP A 326 0.39 -7.93 1.09
C TRP A 326 -0.77 -7.85 2.07
N CYS A 327 -0.52 -7.33 3.26
CA CYS A 327 -1.54 -7.03 4.26
C CYS A 327 -2.35 -5.81 3.80
N LEU A 328 -3.39 -6.03 3.02
CA LEU A 328 -4.17 -4.95 2.39
C LEU A 328 -4.90 -4.10 3.43
N GLU A 329 -5.64 -4.75 4.33
CA GLU A 329 -6.43 -4.04 5.34
C GLU A 329 -6.64 -4.89 6.60
N MET A 330 -6.38 -4.29 7.75
CA MET A 330 -6.54 -4.91 9.06
C MET A 330 -7.53 -4.12 9.91
N ALA A 331 -8.43 -4.81 10.58
CA ALA A 331 -9.33 -4.23 11.57
C ALA A 331 -9.41 -5.13 12.81
N TYR A 332 -9.66 -4.52 13.99
CA TYR A 332 -10.04 -5.24 15.20
C TYR A 332 -11.00 -4.37 16.02
N ASP A 333 -11.84 -5.03 16.81
CA ASP A 333 -12.80 -4.35 17.70
C ASP A 333 -12.03 -3.54 18.76
N GLN A 334 -12.21 -2.22 18.74
CA GLN A 334 -11.48 -1.31 19.62
C GLN A 334 -11.79 -1.57 21.10
N SER A 335 -12.99 -2.04 21.44
CA SER A 335 -13.39 -2.33 22.82
C SER A 335 -12.60 -3.50 23.42
N LEU A 336 -12.03 -4.37 22.56
CA LEU A 336 -11.25 -5.56 22.93
C LEU A 336 -9.73 -5.36 22.72
N ALA A 337 -9.27 -4.12 22.51
CA ALA A 337 -7.87 -3.82 22.23
C ALA A 337 -6.91 -4.33 23.33
N ASN A 338 -7.35 -4.38 24.60
CA ASN A 338 -6.59 -4.88 25.74
C ASN A 338 -6.30 -6.39 25.69
N LEU A 339 -7.08 -7.15 24.92
CA LEU A 339 -6.87 -8.58 24.67
C LEU A 339 -5.86 -8.85 23.54
N GLY A 340 -5.46 -7.81 22.80
CA GLY A 340 -4.46 -7.87 21.76
C GLY A 340 -4.83 -8.69 20.52
N PRO A 341 -6.08 -8.68 20.02
CA PRO A 341 -6.50 -9.54 18.91
C PRO A 341 -5.74 -9.23 17.62
N GLY A 342 -5.36 -7.97 17.39
CA GLY A 342 -4.52 -7.57 16.24
C GLY A 342 -3.10 -8.15 16.29
N GLN A 343 -2.56 -8.45 17.47
CA GLN A 343 -1.24 -9.10 17.58
C GLN A 343 -1.32 -10.57 17.18
N LEU A 344 -2.35 -11.27 17.64
CA LEU A 344 -2.60 -12.65 17.24
C LEU A 344 -2.82 -12.72 15.72
N LEU A 345 -3.61 -11.81 15.16
CA LEU A 345 -3.88 -11.73 13.74
C LEU A 345 -2.61 -11.61 12.88
N LEU A 346 -1.66 -10.74 13.29
CA LEU A 346 -0.39 -10.59 12.58
C LEU A 346 0.49 -11.83 12.69
N LEU A 347 0.49 -12.51 13.84
CA LEU A 347 1.21 -13.77 14.00
C LEU A 347 0.67 -14.83 13.04
N LEU A 348 -0.66 -14.94 12.93
CA LEU A 348 -1.33 -15.87 12.03
C LEU A 348 -1.04 -15.56 10.56
N ALA A 349 -1.00 -14.27 10.19
CA ALA A 349 -0.65 -13.84 8.83
C ALA A 349 0.79 -14.26 8.45
N VAL A 350 1.73 -14.15 9.37
CA VAL A 350 3.09 -14.67 9.14
C VAL A 350 3.08 -16.19 9.03
N GLY A 351 2.31 -16.88 9.87
CA GLY A 351 2.14 -18.33 9.78
C GLY A 351 1.64 -18.77 8.42
N MET A 352 0.62 -18.12 7.91
CA MET A 352 0.07 -18.39 6.58
C MET A 352 1.08 -18.08 5.47
N ALA A 353 1.84 -17.01 5.58
CA ALA A 353 2.87 -16.69 4.61
C ALA A 353 4.00 -17.74 4.56
N ILE A 354 4.37 -18.31 5.72
CA ILE A 354 5.32 -19.42 5.82
C ILE A 354 4.74 -20.70 5.20
N GLU A 355 3.51 -21.07 5.57
CA GLU A 355 2.81 -22.26 5.08
C GLU A 355 2.70 -22.27 3.54
N LYS A 356 2.45 -21.08 2.96
CA LYS A 356 2.34 -20.89 1.51
C LYS A 356 3.68 -20.61 0.80
N SER A 357 4.78 -20.66 1.53
CA SER A 357 6.13 -20.40 0.98
C SER A 357 6.24 -19.05 0.29
N HIS A 358 5.54 -18.01 0.77
CA HIS A 358 5.76 -16.66 0.30
C HIS A 358 7.19 -16.21 0.63
N ARG A 359 7.81 -15.46 -0.26
CA ARG A 359 9.15 -14.88 -0.05
C ARG A 359 9.12 -13.67 0.89
N HIS A 360 7.99 -12.98 0.90
CA HIS A 360 7.81 -11.79 1.75
C HIS A 360 6.35 -11.58 2.14
N LEU A 361 6.18 -10.98 3.31
CA LEU A 361 4.90 -10.44 3.78
C LEU A 361 5.05 -8.94 3.97
N ASN A 362 4.36 -8.17 3.16
CA ASN A 362 4.42 -6.71 3.17
C ASN A 362 3.26 -6.13 3.98
N PHE A 363 3.58 -5.28 4.96
CA PHE A 363 2.60 -4.62 5.83
C PHE A 363 2.09 -3.29 5.26
N MET A 364 2.31 -3.02 3.98
CA MET A 364 1.89 -1.80 3.29
C MET A 364 2.46 -0.51 3.89
N GLN A 365 2.10 0.64 3.33
CA GLN A 365 2.48 1.93 3.87
C GLN A 365 1.82 2.20 5.23
N ASN A 366 2.30 3.19 5.91
CA ASN A 366 2.07 3.62 7.29
C ASN A 366 3.01 2.96 8.27
N PHE A 367 4.07 3.72 8.56
CA PHE A 367 5.01 3.40 9.61
C PHE A 367 4.30 3.46 10.97
N ALA A 368 3.90 2.31 11.46
CA ALA A 368 3.48 2.18 12.84
C ALA A 368 4.57 1.45 13.60
N TYR A 369 5.02 2.03 14.71
CA TYR A 369 6.09 1.48 15.56
C TYR A 369 5.90 -0.01 15.89
N TYR A 370 4.66 -0.50 15.94
CA TYR A 370 4.39 -1.90 16.21
C TYR A 370 4.91 -2.84 15.12
N LYS A 371 4.97 -2.40 13.84
CA LYS A 371 5.43 -3.24 12.71
C LYS A 371 6.89 -3.67 12.87
N HIS A 372 7.78 -2.78 13.36
CA HIS A 372 9.16 -3.16 13.65
C HIS A 372 9.32 -4.25 14.70
N ARG A 373 8.37 -4.32 15.62
CA ARG A 373 8.41 -5.33 16.68
C ARG A 373 8.19 -6.75 16.16
N TRP A 374 7.70 -6.88 14.93
CA TRP A 374 7.53 -8.13 14.19
C TRP A 374 8.73 -8.48 13.31
N ALA A 375 9.91 -7.94 13.60
CA ALA A 375 11.12 -8.11 12.79
C ALA A 375 10.93 -7.69 11.32
N ALA A 376 10.00 -6.75 11.07
CA ALA A 376 9.79 -6.20 9.75
C ALA A 376 10.84 -5.14 9.46
N GLU A 377 11.56 -5.30 8.37
CA GLU A 377 12.56 -4.34 7.94
C GLU A 377 11.90 -3.11 7.31
N PRO A 378 12.31 -1.90 7.71
CA PRO A 378 11.84 -0.69 7.06
C PRO A 378 12.50 -0.54 5.70
N ILE A 379 11.69 -0.40 4.68
CA ILE A 379 12.16 -0.04 3.35
C ILE A 379 12.10 1.48 3.25
N HIS A 380 13.26 2.11 3.30
CA HIS A 380 13.38 3.56 3.18
C HIS A 380 12.97 4.03 1.80
N VAL A 381 12.07 4.98 1.77
CA VAL A 381 11.57 5.60 0.55
C VAL A 381 11.51 7.12 0.73
N VAL A 382 11.56 7.80 -0.38
CA VAL A 382 11.38 9.25 -0.49
C VAL A 382 10.27 9.57 -1.47
N ASN A 383 9.68 10.72 -1.32
CA ASN A 383 8.85 11.30 -2.37
C ASN A 383 9.76 12.24 -3.17
N VAL A 384 10.02 11.91 -4.42
CA VAL A 384 10.86 12.73 -5.29
C VAL A 384 9.98 13.65 -6.15
N GLN A 385 10.35 14.92 -6.20
CA GLN A 385 9.61 15.95 -6.93
C GLN A 385 10.49 16.66 -7.93
N LEU A 386 9.93 16.94 -9.12
CA LEU A 386 10.48 17.87 -10.09
C LEU A 386 9.53 19.07 -10.21
N ILE A 387 10.01 20.27 -9.93
CA ILE A 387 9.22 21.49 -9.83
C ILE A 387 9.68 22.48 -10.90
N ARG A 388 8.74 23.03 -11.66
CA ARG A 388 9.01 24.06 -12.68
C ARG A 388 9.32 25.41 -12.02
N CYS A 389 10.54 25.94 -12.22
CA CYS A 389 11.08 27.10 -11.47
C CYS A 389 10.37 28.43 -11.73
N LEU A 390 9.91 28.70 -12.93
CA LEU A 390 9.32 30.00 -13.34
C LEU A 390 7.79 29.97 -13.37
N SER A 391 7.13 29.23 -12.49
CA SER A 391 5.68 29.21 -12.44
C SER A 391 5.16 29.73 -11.10
N LEU A 392 3.99 30.39 -11.13
CA LEU A 392 3.20 30.70 -9.93
C LEU A 392 2.96 29.47 -9.06
N HIS A 393 3.19 28.28 -9.58
CA HIS A 393 3.16 26.97 -8.93
C HIS A 393 4.26 26.80 -7.88
N ASN A 394 5.40 27.51 -8.00
CA ASN A 394 6.44 27.45 -6.99
C ASN A 394 5.95 28.00 -5.65
N ALA A 395 5.26 29.13 -5.66
CA ALA A 395 4.65 29.67 -4.45
C ALA A 395 3.61 28.72 -3.86
N SER A 396 2.78 28.09 -4.71
CA SER A 396 1.75 27.14 -4.28
C SER A 396 2.32 25.82 -3.75
N ALA A 397 3.42 25.34 -4.32
CA ALA A 397 4.11 24.13 -3.83
C ALA A 397 4.72 24.36 -2.44
N TYR A 398 5.35 25.52 -2.21
CA TYR A 398 5.88 25.89 -0.89
C TYR A 398 4.76 26.09 0.14
N LEU A 399 3.66 26.75 -0.24
CA LEU A 399 2.49 26.93 0.62
C LEU A 399 1.79 25.59 0.91
N GLY A 400 1.73 24.68 -0.05
CA GLY A 400 1.21 23.31 0.14
C GLY A 400 2.02 22.50 1.17
N VAL A 401 3.34 22.63 1.14
CA VAL A 401 4.23 21.99 2.14
C VAL A 401 4.04 22.63 3.52
N ALA A 402 3.98 23.95 3.61
CA ALA A 402 3.72 24.67 4.86
C ALA A 402 2.36 24.29 5.45
N LYS A 403 1.31 24.20 4.61
CA LYS A 403 -0.05 23.81 5.03
C LYS A 403 -0.12 22.33 5.50
N ARG A 404 0.63 21.41 4.87
CA ARG A 404 0.74 20.01 5.33
C ARG A 404 1.41 19.93 6.69
N LYS A 405 2.52 20.67 6.91
CA LYS A 405 3.17 20.78 8.23
C LYS A 405 2.22 21.33 9.29
N LEU A 406 1.44 22.36 8.95
CA LEU A 406 0.46 22.97 9.85
C LEU A 406 -0.72 22.03 10.15
N ARG A 407 -1.21 21.28 9.15
CA ARG A 407 -2.26 20.26 9.35
C ARG A 407 -1.76 19.09 10.19
N GLY A 408 -0.53 18.63 9.96
CA GLY A 408 0.12 17.62 10.80
C GLY A 408 0.21 18.04 12.26
N TRP A 409 0.64 19.29 12.48
CA TRP A 409 0.72 19.89 13.82
C TRP A 409 -0.68 20.07 14.47
N ARG A 410 -1.70 20.50 13.71
CA ARG A 410 -3.09 20.60 14.18
C ARG A 410 -3.69 19.23 14.49
N ARG A 411 -3.42 18.19 13.67
CA ARG A 411 -3.87 16.81 13.93
C ARG A 411 -3.23 16.23 15.20
N GLN A 412 -1.94 16.48 15.43
CA GLN A 412 -1.28 16.09 16.68
C GLN A 412 -1.88 16.78 17.93
N ARG A 413 -2.33 18.03 17.80
CA ARG A 413 -3.04 18.73 18.87
C ARG A 413 -4.49 18.26 19.06
N ALA A 414 -5.21 18.02 17.96
CA ALA A 414 -6.61 17.57 17.98
C ALA A 414 -6.77 16.09 18.41
N GLY A 415 -5.76 15.25 18.16
CA GLY A 415 -5.77 13.84 18.57
C GLY A 415 -5.70 13.61 20.07
N ARG A 416 -5.42 14.66 20.87
CA ARG A 416 -5.44 14.57 22.34
C ARG A 416 -6.84 14.75 22.96
N SER A 417 -7.87 15.09 22.16
CA SER A 417 -9.19 15.48 22.71
C SER A 417 -10.36 14.59 22.27
N ARG A 418 -10.15 13.49 21.54
CA ARG A 418 -11.24 12.64 21.04
C ARG A 418 -11.02 11.16 21.29
N ASN A 419 -10.90 10.78 22.56
CA ASN A 419 -11.21 9.43 23.01
C ASN A 419 -12.62 9.42 23.62
N ALA A 420 -13.63 9.69 22.82
CA ALA A 420 -14.99 9.30 23.16
C ALA A 420 -15.20 7.91 22.57
N ASP A 421 -15.19 6.93 23.44
CA ASP A 421 -15.43 5.52 23.15
C ASP A 421 -16.86 5.35 22.61
N PRO A 422 -17.09 4.93 21.37
CA PRO A 422 -18.41 4.53 20.94
C PRO A 422 -18.68 3.13 21.49
N THR A 423 -19.31 3.05 22.64
CA THR A 423 -19.83 1.77 23.16
C THR A 423 -20.81 1.21 22.13
N PRO A 424 -20.60 -0.02 21.61
CA PRO A 424 -21.52 -0.61 20.63
C PRO A 424 -22.89 -0.79 21.26
N THR A 425 -23.95 -0.32 20.59
CA THR A 425 -25.33 -0.56 21.00
C THR A 425 -25.67 -2.05 20.86
N ALA A 426 -26.66 -2.55 21.63
CA ALA A 426 -27.10 -3.95 21.53
C ALA A 426 -27.51 -4.33 20.10
N ALA A 427 -28.21 -3.45 19.38
CA ALA A 427 -28.60 -3.64 17.98
C ALA A 427 -27.39 -3.85 17.04
N ASN A 428 -26.26 -3.17 17.30
CA ASN A 428 -25.04 -3.36 16.50
C ASN A 428 -24.38 -4.73 16.75
N ARG A 429 -24.53 -5.28 17.95
CA ARG A 429 -24.01 -6.63 18.28
C ARG A 429 -24.86 -7.74 17.63
N GLU A 430 -26.17 -7.61 17.63
CA GLU A 430 -27.09 -8.56 16.97
C GLU A 430 -26.85 -8.57 15.44
N HIS A 431 -26.70 -7.39 14.83
CA HIS A 431 -26.38 -7.31 13.40
C HIS A 431 -25.03 -7.95 13.05
N ALA A 432 -24.01 -7.70 13.86
CA ALA A 432 -22.69 -8.32 13.69
C ALA A 432 -22.75 -9.86 13.84
N ALA A 433 -23.53 -10.36 14.79
CA ALA A 433 -23.73 -11.79 14.99
C ALA A 433 -24.48 -12.43 13.80
N ALA A 434 -25.49 -11.77 13.25
CA ALA A 434 -26.22 -12.26 12.08
C ALA A 434 -25.33 -12.34 10.83
N LEU A 435 -24.51 -11.32 10.56
CA LEU A 435 -23.56 -11.31 9.46
C LEU A 435 -22.50 -12.42 9.64
N THR A 436 -22.00 -12.59 10.85
CA THR A 436 -21.02 -13.64 11.16
C THR A 436 -21.64 -15.03 10.98
N ALA A 437 -22.88 -15.23 11.42
CA ALA A 437 -23.59 -16.50 11.22
C ALA A 437 -23.77 -16.83 9.73
N ALA A 438 -24.11 -15.83 8.90
CA ALA A 438 -24.22 -16.01 7.45
C ALA A 438 -22.87 -16.40 6.82
N ALA A 439 -21.77 -15.80 7.24
CA ALA A 439 -20.43 -16.17 6.77
C ALA A 439 -19.99 -17.54 7.29
N LEU A 440 -20.39 -17.91 8.51
CA LEU A 440 -20.15 -19.23 9.08
C LEU A 440 -20.94 -20.34 8.36
N ALA A 441 -22.09 -19.99 7.78
CA ALA A 441 -22.87 -20.94 6.97
C ALA A 441 -22.22 -21.25 5.60
N TYR A 442 -21.20 -20.49 5.19
CA TYR A 442 -20.44 -20.81 3.99
C TYR A 442 -19.60 -22.07 4.22
N ASP A 443 -20.00 -23.15 3.56
CA ASP A 443 -19.37 -24.49 3.64
C ASP A 443 -18.58 -24.85 2.36
N GLY A 444 -18.25 -23.83 1.56
CA GLY A 444 -17.49 -23.99 0.33
C GLY A 444 -16.00 -24.20 0.57
N PRO A 445 -15.28 -24.66 -0.47
CA PRO A 445 -13.84 -24.87 -0.37
C PRO A 445 -13.09 -23.58 -0.05
N GLY A 446 -11.93 -23.70 0.58
CA GLY A 446 -11.04 -22.59 0.90
C GLY A 446 -11.28 -21.94 2.27
N VAL A 447 -12.17 -22.48 3.12
CA VAL A 447 -12.32 -22.02 4.51
C VAL A 447 -11.82 -23.09 5.48
N ARG A 448 -10.86 -22.71 6.32
CA ARG A 448 -10.37 -23.53 7.43
C ARG A 448 -10.68 -22.82 8.75
N ARG A 449 -11.33 -23.51 9.67
CA ARG A 449 -11.67 -23.05 11.01
C ARG A 449 -10.94 -23.88 12.05
N LEU A 450 -10.31 -23.20 12.99
CA LEU A 450 -9.56 -23.85 14.06
C LEU A 450 -10.15 -23.42 15.41
N GLY A 451 -10.87 -24.32 16.06
CA GLY A 451 -11.30 -24.13 17.45
C GLY A 451 -10.15 -24.29 18.44
N ARG A 452 -10.41 -24.09 19.74
CA ARG A 452 -9.39 -24.02 20.80
C ARG A 452 -8.40 -25.18 20.78
N THR A 453 -8.87 -26.41 20.62
CA THR A 453 -7.99 -27.60 20.61
C THR A 453 -7.04 -27.60 19.42
N ALA A 454 -7.51 -27.24 18.24
CA ALA A 454 -6.66 -27.12 17.04
C ALA A 454 -5.70 -25.92 17.12
N CYS A 455 -6.11 -24.84 17.79
CA CYS A 455 -5.24 -23.67 18.00
C CYS A 455 -3.99 -24.03 18.82
N ARG A 456 -4.05 -24.97 19.77
CA ARG A 456 -2.87 -25.43 20.54
C ARG A 456 -1.77 -26.00 19.65
N VAL A 457 -2.14 -26.67 18.57
CA VAL A 457 -1.16 -27.25 17.62
C VAL A 457 -0.57 -26.19 16.69
N HIS A 458 -1.34 -25.16 16.35
CA HIS A 458 -0.92 -24.14 15.39
C HIS A 458 -0.23 -22.92 16.01
N LEU A 459 -0.44 -22.66 17.30
CA LEU A 459 0.23 -21.56 17.97
C LEU A 459 1.61 -21.98 18.51
N PRO A 460 2.64 -21.14 18.39
CA PRO A 460 4.00 -21.46 18.80
C PRO A 460 4.24 -21.30 20.31
N PHE A 461 3.17 -21.27 21.12
CA PHE A 461 3.19 -21.12 22.57
C PHE A 461 1.93 -21.73 23.18
N ASP A 462 2.03 -22.11 24.46
CA ASP A 462 0.89 -22.61 25.21
C ASP A 462 -0.13 -21.50 25.49
N ILE A 463 -1.42 -21.82 25.33
CA ILE A 463 -2.57 -20.92 25.51
C ILE A 463 -3.36 -21.21 26.81
N ASP A 464 -2.93 -22.20 27.62
CA ASP A 464 -3.51 -22.49 28.93
C ASP A 464 -2.97 -21.63 30.06
#